data_a85b88b5938eb94b421d2da90a793390
#
_entry.id   a85b88b5938eb94b421d2da90a793390
#
_cell.length_a   1.000
_cell.length_b   1.000
_cell.length_c   1.000
_cell.angle_alpha   90.00
_cell.angle_beta   90.00
_cell.angle_gamma   90.00
#
_symmetry.space_group_name_H-M   'P 1'
#
loop_
_entity.id
_entity.type
_entity.pdbx_description
1 polymer ?
#
loop_
_entity_poly.entity_id
_entity_poly.type
_entity_poly.pdbx_seq_one_letter_code
_entity_poly.pdbx_strand_id
1 'polypeptide(L)'
;MKLTLKPLIAATKFYFYLVPMNKAVMNKTVAFETLGCKLNFSETSSMRRDFLEAGYVEKKFQESADIYIINTCSVTLDANSTCRKTVRRAKRTNPKAFIAVVGCYAQLKPEEIASIEGVDMVLGAKEKFELLHLLDDFIKQEKTIIHREDVNKAAEFHHAFSSDDRTRAFLKVQDGCNYKCSFCTIPLARGVSRSPSIESVVLHAKRLIDDGFKEIILTGVNTGDFGFGRDESFIDLLSEIHELNGLNRLRISSIEPNLLHPEIIDLVASSKTLQPHFHMPLQSGSDTVLRLMKRRYDSKLYRQRVEYIRKQIPDACIGVDVITGHPGETMELFQESVDFINDLDVSYLHVFTYSERPDTHALGITPIVPKPERKRRTAVYRMLSEKKRHSFNQQFKGTTRPVLFETNSKDGLLMGWTDNYVRVAVPYHPSLENSLIPLSLNTYTSDGFYEEEIEGGILDELSVMESLVNG
;
A
#
# COMPACT_ATOMS: atom_id res chain seq x y z
N MET A 1 -61.73 17.21 -0.91
CA MET A 1 -60.87 16.10 -1.41
C MET A 1 -59.41 16.43 -1.06
N LYS A 2 -58.94 15.94 0.10
CA LYS A 2 -57.57 16.19 0.59
C LYS A 2 -56.67 15.08 0.10
N LEU A 3 -55.69 15.39 -0.78
CA LEU A 3 -54.61 14.51 -1.19
C LEU A 3 -53.47 14.61 -0.18
N THR A 4 -53.27 13.54 0.56
CA THR A 4 -52.12 13.34 1.45
C THR A 4 -50.99 12.70 0.63
N LEU A 5 -49.92 13.45 0.43
CA LEU A 5 -48.64 12.93 -0.08
C LEU A 5 -47.96 12.13 1.03
N LYS A 6 -47.81 10.83 0.83
CA LYS A 6 -46.88 9.99 1.64
C LYS A 6 -45.48 10.12 1.09
N PRO A 7 -44.44 10.31 1.94
CA PRO A 7 -43.08 10.25 1.47
C PRO A 7 -42.66 8.80 1.20
N LEU A 8 -42.21 8.54 -0.01
CA LEU A 8 -41.55 7.28 -0.39
C LEU A 8 -40.13 7.27 0.23
N ILE A 9 -40.00 6.64 1.38
CA ILE A 9 -38.69 6.29 1.92
C ILE A 9 -38.27 5.02 1.21
N ALA A 10 -37.34 5.15 0.27
CA ALA A 10 -36.63 4.02 -0.32
C ALA A 10 -35.75 3.38 0.75
N ALA A 11 -36.23 2.33 1.35
CA ALA A 11 -35.44 1.50 2.27
C ALA A 11 -34.41 0.72 1.44
N THR A 12 -33.19 1.22 1.39
CA THR A 12 -32.01 0.46 0.97
C THR A 12 -31.82 -0.66 1.99
N LYS A 13 -32.21 -1.88 1.64
CA LYS A 13 -31.98 -3.07 2.46
C LYS A 13 -30.47 -3.30 2.55
N PHE A 14 -29.87 -2.88 3.66
CA PHE A 14 -28.59 -3.39 4.10
C PHE A 14 -28.80 -4.87 4.47
N TYR A 15 -28.30 -5.77 3.65
CA TYR A 15 -28.13 -7.16 4.04
C TYR A 15 -26.95 -7.22 5.03
N PHE A 16 -27.24 -7.06 6.31
CA PHE A 16 -26.43 -7.68 7.35
C PHE A 16 -26.58 -9.19 7.17
N TYR A 17 -25.61 -9.83 6.56
CA TYR A 17 -25.45 -11.26 6.70
C TYR A 17 -25.09 -11.52 8.16
N LEU A 18 -26.10 -11.80 8.99
CA LEU A 18 -25.88 -12.50 10.25
C LEU A 18 -25.33 -13.87 9.88
N VAL A 19 -24.00 -14.00 9.89
CA VAL A 19 -23.35 -15.31 9.84
C VAL A 19 -23.81 -16.03 11.11
N PRO A 20 -24.55 -17.14 11.02
CA PRO A 20 -24.91 -17.89 12.22
C PRO A 20 -23.62 -18.31 12.91
N MET A 21 -23.40 -17.86 14.14
CA MET A 21 -22.26 -18.32 14.95
C MET A 21 -22.32 -19.84 15.06
N ASN A 22 -21.53 -20.51 14.27
CA ASN A 22 -21.42 -21.96 14.36
C ASN A 22 -20.69 -22.30 15.66
N LYS A 23 -21.33 -23.02 16.58
CA LYS A 23 -20.73 -23.42 17.87
C LYS A 23 -19.38 -24.13 17.75
N ALA A 24 -19.08 -24.70 16.58
CA ALA A 24 -17.78 -25.35 16.27
C ALA A 24 -16.61 -24.36 16.10
N VAL A 25 -16.86 -23.07 15.92
CA VAL A 25 -15.84 -22.02 15.68
C VAL A 25 -15.33 -21.40 16.98
N MET A 26 -16.08 -21.50 18.09
CA MET A 26 -15.70 -20.90 19.37
C MET A 26 -14.30 -21.39 19.83
N ASN A 27 -13.36 -20.42 19.92
CA ASN A 27 -11.96 -20.60 20.34
C ASN A 27 -10.97 -21.11 19.29
N LYS A 28 -11.33 -21.31 18.02
CA LYS A 28 -10.31 -21.56 16.98
C LYS A 28 -9.43 -20.33 16.79
N THR A 29 -8.14 -20.56 16.62
CA THR A 29 -7.13 -19.50 16.49
C THR A 29 -6.70 -19.32 15.04
N VAL A 30 -6.47 -18.06 14.64
CA VAL A 30 -6.01 -17.70 13.29
C VAL A 30 -4.80 -16.79 13.35
N ALA A 31 -3.86 -16.98 12.43
CA ALA A 31 -2.68 -16.13 12.28
C ALA A 31 -2.52 -15.68 10.84
N PHE A 32 -2.17 -14.41 10.65
CA PHE A 32 -2.02 -13.79 9.34
C PHE A 32 -0.57 -13.39 9.06
N GLU A 33 -0.13 -13.55 7.81
CA GLU A 33 1.13 -13.00 7.31
C GLU A 33 0.89 -12.33 5.96
N THR A 34 1.34 -11.09 5.84
CA THR A 34 1.22 -10.32 4.60
C THR A 34 2.56 -10.18 3.94
N LEU A 35 2.67 -10.70 2.72
CA LEU A 35 3.83 -10.53 1.87
C LEU A 35 3.48 -9.54 0.75
N GLY A 36 4.23 -8.44 0.65
CA GLY A 36 4.11 -7.52 -0.48
C GLY A 36 3.71 -6.09 -0.16
N CYS A 37 2.78 -5.53 -0.93
CA CYS A 37 2.50 -4.10 -0.97
C CYS A 37 1.41 -3.66 0.03
N LYS A 38 1.21 -2.33 0.14
CA LYS A 38 0.17 -1.71 0.97
C LYS A 38 -1.24 -2.24 0.64
N LEU A 39 -1.48 -2.55 -0.64
CA LEU A 39 -2.75 -3.12 -1.09
C LEU A 39 -3.00 -4.51 -0.49
N ASN A 40 -1.99 -5.40 -0.51
CA ASN A 40 -2.10 -6.71 0.16
C ASN A 40 -2.32 -6.53 1.66
N PHE A 41 -1.70 -5.51 2.25
CA PHE A 41 -1.86 -5.22 3.67
C PHE A 41 -3.30 -4.83 4.01
N SER A 42 -3.91 -3.89 3.28
CA SER A 42 -5.32 -3.52 3.47
C SER A 42 -6.27 -4.71 3.28
N GLU A 43 -5.97 -5.58 2.31
CA GLU A 43 -6.76 -6.78 2.03
C GLU A 43 -6.65 -7.82 3.15
N THR A 44 -5.45 -8.03 3.72
CA THR A 44 -5.27 -8.90 4.89
C THR A 44 -6.03 -8.37 6.10
N SER A 45 -6.00 -7.06 6.34
CA SER A 45 -6.74 -6.43 7.44
C SER A 45 -8.25 -6.63 7.30
N SER A 46 -8.79 -6.61 6.07
CA SER A 46 -10.20 -6.93 5.85
C SER A 46 -10.52 -8.39 6.18
N MET A 47 -9.74 -9.33 5.65
CA MET A 47 -9.90 -10.76 5.99
C MET A 47 -9.79 -11.00 7.51
N ARG A 48 -8.85 -10.33 8.18
CA ARG A 48 -8.69 -10.41 9.63
C ARG A 48 -9.95 -10.01 10.37
N ARG A 49 -10.58 -8.87 10.02
CA ARG A 49 -11.83 -8.43 10.63
C ARG A 49 -12.93 -9.46 10.45
N ASP A 50 -13.10 -9.99 9.23
CA ASP A 50 -14.11 -10.99 8.96
C ASP A 50 -13.95 -12.23 9.86
N PHE A 51 -12.71 -12.68 10.10
CA PHE A 51 -12.41 -13.81 11.00
C PHE A 51 -12.68 -13.45 12.47
N LEU A 52 -12.31 -12.25 12.92
CA LEU A 52 -12.57 -11.81 14.30
C LEU A 52 -14.07 -11.64 14.57
N GLU A 53 -14.81 -11.05 13.62
CA GLU A 53 -16.28 -10.94 13.68
C GLU A 53 -16.97 -12.31 13.69
N ALA A 54 -16.38 -13.31 13.02
CA ALA A 54 -16.85 -14.70 13.07
C ALA A 54 -16.48 -15.45 14.37
N GLY A 55 -15.75 -14.80 15.30
CA GLY A 55 -15.43 -15.35 16.63
C GLY A 55 -14.11 -16.12 16.70
N TYR A 56 -13.22 -16.01 15.69
CA TYR A 56 -11.87 -16.54 15.78
C TYR A 56 -10.98 -15.66 16.66
N VAL A 57 -9.99 -16.29 17.33
CA VAL A 57 -9.01 -15.59 18.16
C VAL A 57 -7.70 -15.43 17.39
N GLU A 58 -7.24 -14.18 17.22
CA GLU A 58 -5.98 -13.92 16.53
C GLU A 58 -4.77 -14.30 17.38
N LYS A 59 -3.76 -14.89 16.72
CA LYS A 59 -2.42 -15.18 17.23
C LYS A 59 -1.36 -14.51 16.37
N LYS A 60 -0.21 -14.21 16.97
CA LYS A 60 0.96 -13.80 16.18
C LYS A 60 1.40 -14.96 15.30
N PHE A 61 1.89 -14.66 14.10
CA PHE A 61 2.25 -15.70 13.12
C PHE A 61 3.33 -16.69 13.62
N GLN A 62 4.11 -16.29 14.62
CA GLN A 62 5.14 -17.11 15.26
C GLN A 62 4.57 -18.06 16.33
N GLU A 63 3.35 -17.84 16.76
CA GLU A 63 2.66 -18.66 17.76
C GLU A 63 1.92 -19.81 17.09
N SER A 64 1.58 -20.83 17.88
CA SER A 64 0.76 -21.96 17.40
C SER A 64 -0.69 -21.50 17.20
N ALA A 65 -1.15 -21.52 15.94
CA ALA A 65 -2.52 -21.24 15.55
C ALA A 65 -3.13 -22.45 14.82
N ASP A 66 -4.48 -22.54 14.83
CA ASP A 66 -5.20 -23.60 14.12
C ASP A 66 -5.26 -23.33 12.62
N ILE A 67 -5.23 -22.03 12.23
CA ILE A 67 -5.31 -21.58 10.85
C ILE A 67 -4.21 -20.57 10.60
N TYR A 68 -3.48 -20.72 9.49
CA TYR A 68 -2.54 -19.72 8.98
C TYR A 68 -3.00 -19.24 7.61
N ILE A 69 -3.10 -17.91 7.45
CA ILE A 69 -3.46 -17.26 6.19
C ILE A 69 -2.27 -16.42 5.72
N ILE A 70 -1.75 -16.74 4.52
CA ILE A 70 -0.57 -16.10 3.94
C ILE A 70 -1.00 -15.37 2.67
N ASN A 71 -1.10 -14.03 2.74
CA ASN A 71 -1.42 -13.21 1.58
C ASN A 71 -0.14 -12.86 0.82
N THR A 72 -0.08 -13.27 -0.44
CA THR A 72 1.15 -13.33 -1.23
C THR A 72 1.26 -12.25 -2.30
N CYS A 73 2.51 -11.87 -2.60
CA CYS A 73 2.90 -10.99 -3.69
C CYS A 73 3.56 -11.79 -4.82
N SER A 74 3.49 -11.25 -6.05
CA SER A 74 4.08 -11.84 -7.24
C SER A 74 5.05 -10.92 -7.99
N VAL A 75 5.44 -9.79 -7.38
CA VAL A 75 6.25 -8.77 -8.08
C VAL A 75 7.69 -9.24 -8.31
N THR A 76 8.28 -10.04 -7.41
CA THR A 76 9.65 -10.53 -7.52
C THR A 76 9.76 -12.05 -7.28
N LEU A 77 10.85 -12.68 -7.77
CA LEU A 77 11.16 -14.08 -7.45
C LEU A 77 11.45 -14.28 -5.96
N ASP A 78 12.01 -13.26 -5.30
CA ASP A 78 12.25 -13.29 -3.84
C ASP A 78 10.94 -13.41 -3.06
N ALA A 79 9.85 -12.81 -3.54
CA ALA A 79 8.53 -12.97 -2.94
C ALA A 79 8.05 -14.43 -2.97
N ASN A 80 8.30 -15.16 -4.05
CA ASN A 80 7.98 -16.59 -4.16
C ASN A 80 8.81 -17.42 -3.16
N SER A 81 10.11 -17.13 -3.04
CA SER A 81 10.99 -17.78 -2.05
C SER A 81 10.52 -17.51 -0.62
N THR A 82 10.13 -16.27 -0.32
CA THR A 82 9.61 -15.87 0.98
C THR A 82 8.31 -16.61 1.30
N CYS A 83 7.39 -16.73 0.34
CA CYS A 83 6.15 -17.51 0.51
C CYS A 83 6.44 -18.95 0.97
N ARG A 84 7.34 -19.66 0.26
CA ARG A 84 7.73 -21.04 0.63
C ARG A 84 8.31 -21.14 2.04
N LYS A 85 9.16 -20.17 2.43
CA LYS A 85 9.73 -20.11 3.79
C LYS A 85 8.65 -19.87 4.84
N THR A 86 7.68 -19.02 4.55
CA THR A 86 6.56 -18.68 5.44
C THR A 86 5.65 -19.89 5.65
N VAL A 87 5.28 -20.61 4.58
CA VAL A 87 4.51 -21.87 4.68
C VAL A 87 5.25 -22.91 5.53
N ARG A 88 6.56 -23.12 5.29
CA ARG A 88 7.36 -24.06 6.08
C ARG A 88 7.45 -23.67 7.57
N ARG A 89 7.49 -22.36 7.86
CA ARG A 89 7.46 -21.84 9.23
C ARG A 89 6.13 -22.17 9.89
N ALA A 90 4.99 -21.88 9.26
CA ALA A 90 3.66 -22.20 9.76
C ALA A 90 3.52 -23.71 10.04
N LYS A 91 3.86 -24.56 9.05
CA LYS A 91 3.84 -26.03 9.22
C LYS A 91 4.71 -26.54 10.37
N ARG A 92 5.89 -25.94 10.56
CA ARG A 92 6.79 -26.34 11.68
C ARG A 92 6.22 -25.91 13.03
N THR A 93 5.56 -24.73 13.11
CA THR A 93 4.97 -24.20 14.34
C THR A 93 3.76 -25.03 14.76
N ASN A 94 2.87 -25.40 13.83
CA ASN A 94 1.77 -26.34 14.07
C ASN A 94 1.56 -27.26 12.86
N PRO A 95 2.05 -28.51 12.91
CA PRO A 95 1.90 -29.47 11.80
C PRO A 95 0.45 -29.84 11.45
N LYS A 96 -0.49 -29.62 12.39
CA LYS A 96 -1.92 -29.92 12.22
C LYS A 96 -2.73 -28.72 11.73
N ALA A 97 -2.13 -27.53 11.67
CA ALA A 97 -2.82 -26.32 11.24
C ALA A 97 -3.29 -26.41 9.80
N PHE A 98 -4.42 -25.76 9.52
CA PHE A 98 -4.87 -25.46 8.17
C PHE A 98 -4.07 -24.27 7.62
N ILE A 99 -3.50 -24.41 6.44
CA ILE A 99 -2.68 -23.35 5.82
C ILE A 99 -3.31 -22.94 4.48
N ALA A 100 -3.82 -21.69 4.44
CA ALA A 100 -4.32 -21.05 3.23
C ALA A 100 -3.28 -20.08 2.66
N VAL A 101 -3.00 -20.19 1.37
CA VAL A 101 -2.15 -19.26 0.64
C VAL A 101 -3.00 -18.50 -0.37
N VAL A 102 -3.02 -17.18 -0.28
CA VAL A 102 -3.92 -16.34 -1.06
C VAL A 102 -3.18 -15.21 -1.80
N GLY A 103 -3.83 -14.52 -2.73
CA GLY A 103 -3.33 -13.30 -3.34
C GLY A 103 -2.66 -13.46 -4.69
N CYS A 104 -1.77 -12.51 -5.06
CA CYS A 104 -1.25 -12.40 -6.43
C CYS A 104 -0.44 -13.62 -6.90
N TYR A 105 0.38 -14.20 -6.04
CA TYR A 105 1.15 -15.41 -6.39
C TYR A 105 0.23 -16.63 -6.49
N ALA A 106 -0.73 -16.75 -5.59
CA ALA A 106 -1.76 -17.77 -5.65
C ALA A 106 -2.59 -17.71 -6.94
N GLN A 107 -2.90 -16.49 -7.41
CA GLN A 107 -3.58 -16.28 -8.69
C GLN A 107 -2.75 -16.74 -9.89
N LEU A 108 -1.45 -16.43 -9.90
CA LEU A 108 -0.59 -16.68 -11.07
C LEU A 108 -0.05 -18.10 -11.16
N LYS A 109 0.25 -18.74 -10.04
CA LYS A 109 0.93 -20.04 -9.97
C LYS A 109 0.32 -20.93 -8.87
N PRO A 110 -1.01 -21.21 -8.94
CA PRO A 110 -1.69 -21.97 -7.88
C PRO A 110 -1.15 -23.40 -7.74
N GLU A 111 -0.80 -24.08 -8.84
CA GLU A 111 -0.29 -25.45 -8.82
C GLU A 111 1.11 -25.51 -8.18
N GLU A 112 1.94 -24.47 -8.43
CA GLU A 112 3.26 -24.35 -7.80
C GLU A 112 3.14 -24.18 -6.28
N ILE A 113 2.15 -23.42 -5.81
CA ILE A 113 1.86 -23.24 -4.38
C ILE A 113 1.26 -24.53 -3.80
N ALA A 114 0.32 -25.15 -4.50
CA ALA A 114 -0.32 -26.40 -4.07
C ALA A 114 0.70 -27.55 -3.90
N SER A 115 1.82 -27.52 -4.65
CA SER A 115 2.91 -28.48 -4.49
C SER A 115 3.77 -28.26 -3.23
N ILE A 116 3.59 -27.14 -2.51
CA ILE A 116 4.32 -26.87 -1.26
C ILE A 116 3.69 -27.70 -0.15
N GLU A 117 4.47 -28.58 0.42
CA GLU A 117 4.01 -29.46 1.50
C GLU A 117 3.45 -28.67 2.68
N GLY A 118 2.21 -28.99 3.05
CA GLY A 118 1.49 -28.37 4.17
C GLY A 118 0.45 -27.32 3.77
N VAL A 119 0.39 -26.91 2.50
CA VAL A 119 -0.68 -26.03 2.00
C VAL A 119 -1.95 -26.85 1.82
N ASP A 120 -3.04 -26.38 2.43
CA ASP A 120 -4.37 -27.00 2.35
C ASP A 120 -5.26 -26.31 1.33
N MET A 121 -5.10 -24.99 1.16
CA MET A 121 -5.91 -24.20 0.24
C MET A 121 -5.11 -23.11 -0.46
N VAL A 122 -5.43 -22.90 -1.76
CA VAL A 122 -4.89 -21.81 -2.59
C VAL A 122 -6.05 -21.01 -3.16
N LEU A 123 -6.09 -19.71 -2.88
CA LEU A 123 -7.14 -18.82 -3.36
C LEU A 123 -6.60 -17.70 -4.23
N GLY A 124 -7.27 -17.45 -5.34
CA GLY A 124 -6.96 -16.34 -6.24
C GLY A 124 -7.18 -14.96 -5.63
N ALA A 125 -7.06 -13.93 -6.48
CA ALA A 125 -7.13 -12.55 -6.02
C ALA A 125 -8.54 -12.11 -5.61
N LYS A 126 -9.58 -12.74 -6.15
CA LYS A 126 -10.99 -12.51 -5.83
C LYS A 126 -11.42 -13.41 -4.66
N GLU A 127 -11.18 -14.71 -4.80
CA GLU A 127 -11.70 -15.75 -3.91
C GLU A 127 -11.18 -15.65 -2.48
N LYS A 128 -10.07 -14.97 -2.26
CA LYS A 128 -9.51 -14.75 -0.92
C LYS A 128 -10.46 -14.05 0.05
N PHE A 129 -11.38 -13.22 -0.43
CA PHE A 129 -12.39 -12.54 0.39
C PHE A 129 -13.56 -13.45 0.75
N GLU A 130 -13.67 -14.60 0.08
CA GLU A 130 -14.70 -15.59 0.32
C GLU A 130 -14.21 -16.74 1.24
N LEU A 131 -12.97 -16.63 1.75
CA LEU A 131 -12.30 -17.72 2.49
C LEU A 131 -13.15 -18.29 3.65
N LEU A 132 -13.83 -17.41 4.42
CA LEU A 132 -14.73 -17.82 5.50
C LEU A 132 -15.96 -18.61 5.03
N HIS A 133 -16.41 -18.36 3.79
CA HIS A 133 -17.62 -18.96 3.23
C HIS A 133 -17.34 -20.23 2.42
N LEU A 134 -16.08 -20.45 2.04
CA LEU A 134 -15.68 -21.60 1.22
C LEU A 134 -15.57 -22.90 2.01
N LEU A 135 -15.45 -22.83 3.34
CA LEU A 135 -15.31 -23.99 4.21
C LEU A 135 -16.12 -23.79 5.49
N ASP A 136 -16.95 -24.78 5.80
CA ASP A 136 -17.66 -24.85 7.08
C ASP A 136 -16.69 -25.11 8.25
N ASP A 137 -15.62 -25.88 7.97
CA ASP A 137 -14.57 -26.24 8.92
C ASP A 137 -13.18 -26.15 8.27
N PHE A 138 -12.26 -25.44 8.92
CA PHE A 138 -10.85 -25.38 8.51
C PHE A 138 -10.11 -26.63 9.01
N ILE A 139 -10.31 -27.76 8.31
CA ILE A 139 -9.69 -29.05 8.62
C ILE A 139 -8.58 -29.31 7.60
N LYS A 140 -7.47 -29.84 8.09
CA LYS A 140 -6.35 -30.24 7.26
C LYS A 140 -6.78 -31.15 6.13
N GLN A 141 -6.34 -30.82 4.91
CA GLN A 141 -6.75 -31.51 3.70
C GLN A 141 -5.73 -32.58 3.28
N GLU A 142 -6.20 -33.71 2.75
CA GLU A 142 -5.33 -34.72 2.11
C GLU A 142 -4.76 -34.21 0.79
N LYS A 143 -5.56 -33.41 0.06
CA LYS A 143 -5.16 -32.75 -1.19
C LYS A 143 -5.45 -31.28 -1.10
N THR A 144 -4.50 -30.45 -1.56
CA THR A 144 -4.68 -29.01 -1.61
C THR A 144 -5.87 -28.62 -2.49
N ILE A 145 -6.77 -27.82 -1.95
CA ILE A 145 -7.92 -27.27 -2.67
C ILE A 145 -7.47 -25.98 -3.38
N ILE A 146 -7.80 -25.85 -4.66
CA ILE A 146 -7.49 -24.66 -5.46
C ILE A 146 -8.80 -24.03 -5.91
N HIS A 147 -9.05 -22.77 -5.50
CA HIS A 147 -10.12 -21.94 -6.03
C HIS A 147 -9.52 -20.71 -6.69
N ARG A 148 -9.66 -20.64 -8.02
CA ARG A 148 -9.16 -19.55 -8.83
C ARG A 148 -10.05 -19.37 -10.05
N GLU A 149 -10.64 -18.21 -10.19
CA GLU A 149 -11.34 -17.79 -11.40
C GLU A 149 -10.45 -16.94 -12.32
N ASP A 150 -10.91 -16.73 -13.53
CA ASP A 150 -10.29 -15.77 -14.46
C ASP A 150 -10.48 -14.34 -13.92
N VAL A 151 -9.39 -13.68 -13.58
CA VAL A 151 -9.40 -12.30 -13.05
C VAL A 151 -10.05 -11.29 -14.00
N ASN A 152 -10.13 -11.57 -15.30
CA ASN A 152 -10.81 -10.70 -16.27
C ASN A 152 -12.34 -10.74 -16.13
N LYS A 153 -12.88 -11.74 -15.46
CA LYS A 153 -14.29 -11.84 -15.09
C LYS A 153 -14.63 -11.16 -13.77
N ALA A 154 -13.61 -10.70 -13.01
CA ALA A 154 -13.81 -10.01 -11.74
C ALA A 154 -14.32 -8.59 -12.02
N ALA A 155 -15.64 -8.44 -12.15
CA ALA A 155 -16.29 -7.13 -12.30
C ALA A 155 -16.43 -6.38 -10.98
N GLU A 156 -16.44 -7.08 -9.84
CA GLU A 156 -16.66 -6.52 -8.51
C GLU A 156 -15.38 -5.95 -7.89
N PHE A 157 -15.55 -4.82 -7.22
CA PHE A 157 -14.52 -4.23 -6.39
C PHE A 157 -14.72 -4.67 -4.94
N HIS A 158 -13.73 -5.34 -4.36
CA HIS A 158 -13.74 -5.68 -2.94
C HIS A 158 -13.11 -4.55 -2.13
N HIS A 159 -13.91 -3.93 -1.27
CA HIS A 159 -13.45 -2.91 -0.35
C HIS A 159 -12.43 -3.51 0.63
N ALA A 160 -11.37 -2.76 0.88
CA ALA A 160 -10.37 -3.15 1.86
C ALA A 160 -9.76 -1.90 2.50
N PHE A 161 -9.60 -1.93 3.81
CA PHE A 161 -8.88 -0.91 4.56
C PHE A 161 -8.14 -1.55 5.74
N SER A 162 -7.03 -0.97 6.13
CA SER A 162 -6.33 -1.39 7.33
C SER A 162 -6.81 -0.58 8.52
N SER A 163 -7.13 -1.26 9.60
CA SER A 163 -7.50 -0.67 10.89
C SER A 163 -6.71 -1.27 12.04
N ASP A 164 -5.62 -1.99 11.72
CA ASP A 164 -4.85 -2.74 12.70
C ASP A 164 -3.65 -1.92 13.16
N ASP A 165 -3.40 -1.82 14.45
CA ASP A 165 -2.19 -1.35 15.18
C ASP A 165 -1.34 -0.23 14.53
N ARG A 166 -1.90 0.50 13.54
CA ARG A 166 -1.22 1.56 12.81
C ARG A 166 -1.95 2.88 12.96
N THR A 167 -1.18 3.90 13.14
CA THR A 167 -1.64 5.30 13.17
C THR A 167 -2.24 5.74 11.82
N ARG A 168 -1.83 5.10 10.73
CA ARG A 168 -2.20 5.43 9.36
C ARG A 168 -3.03 4.33 8.74
N ALA A 169 -4.24 4.64 8.27
CA ALA A 169 -5.11 3.72 7.58
C ALA A 169 -4.83 3.69 6.08
N PHE A 170 -4.70 2.50 5.50
CA PHE A 170 -4.65 2.32 4.04
C PHE A 170 -6.07 2.03 3.53
N LEU A 171 -6.62 2.93 2.73
CA LEU A 171 -7.93 2.78 2.11
C LEU A 171 -7.77 2.41 0.64
N LYS A 172 -8.21 1.21 0.28
CA LYS A 172 -8.18 0.73 -1.10
C LYS A 172 -9.26 1.44 -1.92
N VAL A 173 -8.84 2.18 -2.95
CA VAL A 173 -9.74 2.94 -3.83
C VAL A 173 -9.69 2.46 -5.28
N GLN A 174 -8.66 1.71 -5.67
CA GLN A 174 -8.49 1.20 -7.02
C GLN A 174 -7.82 -0.17 -7.01
N ASP A 175 -8.15 -1.04 -7.95
CA ASP A 175 -7.56 -2.38 -8.12
C ASP A 175 -7.44 -2.74 -9.59
N GLY A 176 -6.52 -3.67 -9.92
CA GLY A 176 -6.24 -4.04 -11.30
C GLY A 176 -5.53 -2.95 -12.09
N CYS A 177 -5.21 -3.21 -13.37
CA CYS A 177 -4.51 -2.25 -14.21
C CYS A 177 -4.70 -2.58 -15.70
N ASN A 178 -4.99 -1.55 -16.51
CA ASN A 178 -5.13 -1.67 -17.97
C ASN A 178 -3.82 -1.37 -18.72
N TYR A 179 -2.72 -1.09 -18.01
CA TYR A 179 -1.43 -0.89 -18.64
C TYR A 179 -0.81 -2.25 -18.97
N LYS A 180 -0.20 -2.33 -20.15
CA LYS A 180 0.46 -3.56 -20.64
C LYS A 180 1.98 -3.39 -20.58
N CYS A 181 2.49 -2.94 -19.42
CA CYS A 181 3.94 -2.81 -19.22
C CYS A 181 4.63 -4.15 -19.46
N SER A 182 5.74 -4.13 -20.21
CA SER A 182 6.37 -5.35 -20.71
C SER A 182 6.84 -6.33 -19.64
N PHE A 183 7.13 -5.82 -18.44
CA PHE A 183 7.67 -6.58 -17.30
C PHE A 183 6.60 -6.95 -16.23
N CYS A 184 5.39 -6.42 -16.35
CA CYS A 184 4.42 -6.40 -15.25
C CYS A 184 3.44 -7.57 -15.33
N THR A 185 3.24 -8.25 -14.20
CA THR A 185 2.26 -9.35 -14.04
C THR A 185 0.97 -8.91 -13.36
N ILE A 186 0.83 -7.64 -12.98
CA ILE A 186 -0.35 -7.16 -12.24
C ILE A 186 -1.65 -7.36 -13.02
N PRO A 187 -1.74 -7.06 -14.33
CA PRO A 187 -2.97 -7.34 -15.08
C PRO A 187 -3.36 -8.82 -15.09
N LEU A 188 -2.37 -9.72 -15.05
CA LEU A 188 -2.59 -11.17 -14.99
C LEU A 188 -3.02 -11.64 -13.60
N ALA A 189 -2.57 -10.93 -12.55
CA ALA A 189 -2.85 -11.29 -11.17
C ALA A 189 -4.11 -10.63 -10.60
N ARG A 190 -4.45 -9.43 -11.06
CA ARG A 190 -5.52 -8.60 -10.50
C ARG A 190 -6.58 -8.18 -11.51
N GLY A 191 -6.38 -8.47 -12.81
CA GLY A 191 -7.31 -8.15 -13.89
C GLY A 191 -7.31 -6.67 -14.29
N VAL A 192 -8.42 -6.26 -14.90
CA VAL A 192 -8.63 -4.89 -15.39
C VAL A 192 -8.80 -3.89 -14.26
N SER A 193 -8.53 -2.61 -14.57
CA SER A 193 -8.73 -1.50 -13.65
C SER A 193 -10.20 -1.39 -13.25
N ARG A 194 -10.43 -1.24 -11.94
CA ARG A 194 -11.76 -1.06 -11.36
C ARG A 194 -11.67 -0.27 -10.07
N SER A 195 -12.71 0.46 -9.75
CA SER A 195 -12.84 1.27 -8.54
C SER A 195 -14.28 1.23 -8.01
N PRO A 196 -14.50 1.52 -6.73
CA PRO A 196 -15.85 1.72 -6.18
C PRO A 196 -16.38 3.12 -6.59
N SER A 197 -17.59 3.46 -6.18
CA SER A 197 -18.10 4.83 -6.29
C SER A 197 -17.45 5.75 -5.26
N ILE A 198 -17.41 7.05 -5.53
CA ILE A 198 -16.96 8.08 -4.60
C ILE A 198 -17.73 7.97 -3.28
N GLU A 199 -19.06 7.87 -3.35
CA GLU A 199 -19.92 7.72 -2.18
C GLU A 199 -19.47 6.56 -1.27
N SER A 200 -19.15 5.42 -1.87
CA SER A 200 -18.68 4.26 -1.11
C SER A 200 -17.31 4.50 -0.47
N VAL A 201 -16.38 5.17 -1.14
CA VAL A 201 -15.07 5.50 -0.57
C VAL A 201 -15.22 6.49 0.59
N VAL A 202 -16.08 7.52 0.42
CA VAL A 202 -16.38 8.51 1.47
C VAL A 202 -16.97 7.86 2.70
N LEU A 203 -17.88 6.89 2.53
CA LEU A 203 -18.45 6.13 3.65
C LEU A 203 -17.36 5.40 4.46
N HIS A 204 -16.41 4.74 3.78
CA HIS A 204 -15.31 4.06 4.46
C HIS A 204 -14.29 5.04 5.07
N ALA A 205 -14.04 6.17 4.42
CA ALA A 205 -13.18 7.21 4.98
C ALA A 205 -13.77 7.78 6.28
N LYS A 206 -15.08 8.05 6.34
CA LYS A 206 -15.75 8.50 7.57
C LYS A 206 -15.62 7.48 8.70
N ARG A 207 -15.80 6.17 8.42
CA ARG A 207 -15.58 5.12 9.43
C ARG A 207 -14.17 5.15 10.00
N LEU A 208 -13.14 5.31 9.13
CA LEU A 208 -11.76 5.41 9.59
C LEU A 208 -11.51 6.66 10.45
N ILE A 209 -12.16 7.77 10.13
CA ILE A 209 -12.11 9.00 10.94
C ILE A 209 -12.78 8.74 12.31
N ASP A 210 -13.97 8.12 12.33
CA ASP A 210 -14.71 7.78 13.55
C ASP A 210 -13.92 6.77 14.43
N ASP A 211 -13.15 5.86 13.80
CA ASP A 211 -12.22 4.94 14.47
C ASP A 211 -10.94 5.63 15.01
N GLY A 212 -10.79 6.95 14.83
CA GLY A 212 -9.71 7.77 15.37
C GLY A 212 -8.42 7.83 14.54
N PHE A 213 -8.44 7.33 13.29
CA PHE A 213 -7.30 7.45 12.39
C PHE A 213 -7.08 8.90 11.94
N LYS A 214 -5.86 9.40 12.13
CA LYS A 214 -5.50 10.78 11.76
C LYS A 214 -4.96 10.92 10.34
N GLU A 215 -4.45 9.85 9.75
CA GLU A 215 -4.01 9.84 8.35
C GLU A 215 -4.65 8.70 7.56
N ILE A 216 -5.29 9.03 6.44
CA ILE A 216 -5.78 8.07 5.45
C ILE A 216 -4.86 8.10 4.24
N ILE A 217 -4.40 6.92 3.80
CA ILE A 217 -3.58 6.76 2.61
C ILE A 217 -4.41 6.06 1.54
N LEU A 218 -4.78 6.79 0.49
CA LEU A 218 -5.47 6.22 -0.67
C LEU A 218 -4.55 5.23 -1.38
N THR A 219 -5.00 3.99 -1.51
CA THR A 219 -4.17 2.89 -1.98
C THR A 219 -4.78 2.21 -3.19
N GLY A 220 -3.96 1.90 -4.17
CA GLY A 220 -4.34 1.22 -5.41
C GLY A 220 -3.11 0.68 -6.14
N VAL A 221 -3.36 0.01 -7.25
CA VAL A 221 -2.29 -0.36 -8.21
C VAL A 221 -1.84 0.88 -8.98
N ASN A 222 -2.80 1.70 -9.39
CA ASN A 222 -2.61 2.99 -10.06
C ASN A 222 -3.78 3.89 -9.66
N THR A 223 -3.61 4.68 -8.61
CA THR A 223 -4.70 5.47 -8.02
C THR A 223 -5.30 6.48 -8.99
N GLY A 224 -4.49 7.04 -9.90
CA GLY A 224 -4.96 7.98 -10.92
C GLY A 224 -5.93 7.38 -11.94
N ASP A 225 -6.05 6.05 -12.00
CA ASP A 225 -6.99 5.32 -12.86
C ASP A 225 -8.36 5.10 -12.17
N PHE A 226 -8.58 5.73 -11.01
CA PHE A 226 -9.86 5.73 -10.32
C PHE A 226 -10.97 6.26 -11.22
N GLY A 227 -12.14 5.62 -11.21
CA GLY A 227 -13.28 6.00 -12.05
C GLY A 227 -13.19 5.49 -13.49
N PHE A 228 -12.16 4.72 -13.88
CA PHE A 228 -12.06 4.19 -15.23
C PHE A 228 -13.34 3.48 -15.67
N GLY A 229 -13.94 3.96 -16.79
CA GLY A 229 -15.22 3.45 -17.32
C GLY A 229 -16.47 3.93 -16.57
N ARG A 230 -16.35 4.97 -15.73
CA ARG A 230 -17.42 5.63 -14.98
C ARG A 230 -17.38 7.14 -15.21
N ASP A 231 -18.43 7.84 -14.84
CA ASP A 231 -18.51 9.32 -14.88
C ASP A 231 -17.90 9.98 -13.62
N GLU A 232 -17.00 9.29 -12.95
CA GLU A 232 -16.26 9.74 -11.75
C GLU A 232 -14.76 9.74 -12.07
N SER A 233 -14.01 10.65 -11.48
CA SER A 233 -12.56 10.75 -11.67
C SER A 233 -11.79 10.77 -10.35
N PHE A 234 -10.48 10.61 -10.42
CA PHE A 234 -9.63 10.67 -9.22
C PHE A 234 -9.61 12.06 -8.58
N ILE A 235 -9.70 13.14 -9.38
CA ILE A 235 -9.77 14.50 -8.85
C ILE A 235 -11.10 14.74 -8.14
N ASP A 236 -12.22 14.19 -8.63
CA ASP A 236 -13.52 14.29 -7.97
C ASP A 236 -13.47 13.57 -6.61
N LEU A 237 -12.87 12.37 -6.56
CA LEU A 237 -12.66 11.65 -5.30
C LEU A 237 -11.84 12.46 -4.29
N LEU A 238 -10.74 13.06 -4.73
CA LEU A 238 -9.89 13.87 -3.86
C LEU A 238 -10.63 15.09 -3.34
N SER A 239 -11.43 15.75 -4.19
CA SER A 239 -12.23 16.93 -3.85
C SER A 239 -13.27 16.62 -2.76
N GLU A 240 -13.87 15.44 -2.80
CA GLU A 240 -14.85 15.01 -1.79
C GLU A 240 -14.20 14.60 -0.46
N ILE A 241 -13.08 13.88 -0.51
CA ILE A 241 -12.49 13.32 0.71
C ILE A 241 -11.70 14.37 1.51
N HIS A 242 -10.95 15.26 0.84
CA HIS A 242 -10.04 16.17 1.55
C HIS A 242 -10.76 17.18 2.46
N GLU A 243 -12.06 17.38 2.27
CA GLU A 243 -12.91 18.27 3.07
C GLU A 243 -13.68 17.57 4.19
N LEU A 244 -13.49 16.25 4.38
CA LEU A 244 -14.21 15.52 5.42
C LEU A 244 -13.81 16.02 6.81
N ASN A 245 -14.82 16.36 7.61
CA ASN A 245 -14.63 16.78 9.00
C ASN A 245 -13.94 15.67 9.80
N GLY A 246 -12.97 16.04 10.63
CA GLY A 246 -12.18 15.11 11.43
C GLY A 246 -10.97 14.50 10.73
N LEU A 247 -10.86 14.59 9.41
CA LEU A 247 -9.69 14.14 8.67
C LEU A 247 -8.52 15.11 8.86
N ASN A 248 -7.43 14.66 9.47
CA ASN A 248 -6.24 15.48 9.64
C ASN A 248 -5.31 15.41 8.43
N ARG A 249 -5.10 14.20 7.86
CA ARG A 249 -4.18 13.96 6.75
C ARG A 249 -4.74 13.00 5.73
N LEU A 250 -4.63 13.37 4.47
CA LEU A 250 -4.92 12.52 3.31
C LEU A 250 -3.67 12.39 2.45
N ARG A 251 -3.26 11.18 2.15
CA ARG A 251 -2.06 10.93 1.34
C ARG A 251 -2.39 10.10 0.10
N ILE A 252 -1.88 10.55 -1.03
CA ILE A 252 -1.97 9.81 -2.30
C ILE A 252 -0.83 8.78 -2.33
N SER A 253 -1.13 7.51 -2.66
CA SER A 253 -0.08 6.53 -2.95
C SER A 253 0.43 6.66 -4.39
N SER A 254 0.84 5.55 -5.04
CA SER A 254 1.40 5.59 -6.39
C SER A 254 0.41 6.09 -7.43
N ILE A 255 0.81 7.09 -8.20
CA ILE A 255 0.07 7.64 -9.33
C ILE A 255 0.98 7.75 -10.56
N GLU A 256 0.52 7.23 -11.69
CA GLU A 256 1.27 7.28 -12.95
C GLU A 256 1.47 8.74 -13.42
N PRO A 257 2.64 9.11 -13.94
CA PRO A 257 2.96 10.49 -14.32
C PRO A 257 1.98 11.11 -15.34
N ASN A 258 1.45 10.29 -16.26
CA ASN A 258 0.47 10.73 -17.25
C ASN A 258 -0.94 10.91 -16.68
N LEU A 259 -1.22 10.42 -15.48
CA LEU A 259 -2.48 10.58 -14.75
C LEU A 259 -2.38 11.61 -13.62
N LEU A 260 -1.18 12.04 -13.26
CA LEU A 260 -0.98 13.13 -12.33
C LEU A 260 -1.14 14.48 -13.08
N HIS A 261 -2.40 14.88 -13.29
CA HIS A 261 -2.73 16.14 -13.95
C HIS A 261 -2.42 17.35 -13.07
N PRO A 262 -2.16 18.55 -13.65
CA PRO A 262 -1.88 19.77 -12.90
C PRO A 262 -2.93 20.07 -11.82
N GLU A 263 -4.21 19.84 -12.10
CA GLU A 263 -5.32 20.11 -11.19
C GLU A 263 -5.20 19.33 -9.88
N ILE A 264 -4.63 18.10 -9.92
CA ILE A 264 -4.37 17.30 -8.72
C ILE A 264 -3.26 17.95 -7.89
N ILE A 265 -2.20 18.45 -8.55
CA ILE A 265 -1.08 19.11 -7.89
C ILE A 265 -1.55 20.42 -7.25
N ASP A 266 -2.37 21.20 -7.95
CA ASP A 266 -2.94 22.46 -7.46
C ASP A 266 -3.88 22.23 -6.26
N LEU A 267 -4.66 21.14 -6.30
CA LEU A 267 -5.50 20.75 -5.17
C LEU A 267 -4.65 20.38 -3.95
N VAL A 268 -3.56 19.62 -4.13
CA VAL A 268 -2.63 19.32 -3.03
C VAL A 268 -1.98 20.57 -2.48
N ALA A 269 -1.61 21.55 -3.35
CA ALA A 269 -0.99 22.80 -2.95
C ALA A 269 -1.94 23.69 -2.12
N SER A 270 -3.23 23.65 -2.39
CA SER A 270 -4.24 24.48 -1.71
C SER A 270 -4.88 23.81 -0.51
N SER A 271 -4.83 22.48 -0.41
CA SER A 271 -5.47 21.70 0.65
C SER A 271 -4.68 21.73 1.96
N LYS A 272 -5.41 21.78 3.09
CA LYS A 272 -4.83 21.62 4.42
C LYS A 272 -4.65 20.15 4.83
N THR A 273 -5.39 19.22 4.23
CA THR A 273 -5.43 17.81 4.57
C THR A 273 -4.59 16.96 3.60
N LEU A 274 -4.60 17.27 2.30
CA LEU A 274 -3.77 16.57 1.33
C LEU A 274 -2.29 16.86 1.60
N GLN A 275 -1.53 15.78 1.80
CA GLN A 275 -0.15 15.90 2.24
C GLN A 275 0.80 16.16 1.05
N PRO A 276 1.83 17.02 1.20
CA PRO A 276 2.80 17.36 0.15
C PRO A 276 3.76 16.18 -0.12
N HIS A 277 3.22 15.08 -0.61
CA HIS A 277 3.97 13.88 -0.95
C HIS A 277 3.40 13.23 -2.20
N PHE A 278 4.24 13.03 -3.20
CA PHE A 278 3.91 12.36 -4.46
C PHE A 278 4.80 11.13 -4.65
N HIS A 279 4.19 10.00 -4.98
CA HIS A 279 4.91 8.82 -5.39
C HIS A 279 4.61 8.53 -6.86
N MET A 280 5.58 8.84 -7.73
CA MET A 280 5.45 8.73 -9.20
C MET A 280 6.41 7.67 -9.74
N PRO A 281 5.93 6.53 -10.26
CA PRO A 281 6.80 5.52 -10.87
C PRO A 281 7.43 6.04 -12.18
N LEU A 282 8.76 6.22 -12.21
CA LEU A 282 9.49 6.57 -13.43
C LEU A 282 9.90 5.35 -14.23
N GLN A 283 10.38 4.33 -13.54
CA GLN A 283 10.92 3.06 -14.04
C GLN A 283 12.30 3.19 -14.72
N SER A 284 12.52 4.17 -15.60
CA SER A 284 13.82 4.48 -16.23
C SER A 284 13.86 5.94 -16.66
N GLY A 285 15.03 6.55 -16.64
CA GLY A 285 15.26 7.90 -17.18
C GLY A 285 15.57 7.92 -18.68
N SER A 286 15.67 6.76 -19.33
CA SER A 286 15.91 6.65 -20.78
C SER A 286 14.58 6.41 -21.51
N ASP A 287 14.27 7.26 -22.50
CA ASP A 287 13.06 7.13 -23.33
C ASP A 287 13.08 5.85 -24.15
N THR A 288 14.25 5.36 -24.54
CA THR A 288 14.39 4.07 -25.24
C THR A 288 13.96 2.92 -24.33
N VAL A 289 14.40 2.91 -23.07
CA VAL A 289 14.01 1.89 -22.09
C VAL A 289 12.52 2.03 -21.74
N LEU A 290 12.01 3.25 -21.57
CA LEU A 290 10.58 3.48 -21.32
C LEU A 290 9.68 2.93 -22.43
N ARG A 291 10.10 3.09 -23.71
CA ARG A 291 9.39 2.47 -24.85
C ARG A 291 9.43 0.93 -24.81
N LEU A 292 10.59 0.34 -24.48
CA LEU A 292 10.73 -1.12 -24.30
C LEU A 292 9.86 -1.62 -23.13
N MET A 293 9.72 -0.82 -22.08
CA MET A 293 8.83 -1.09 -20.95
C MET A 293 7.34 -0.85 -21.27
N LYS A 294 7.01 -0.30 -22.45
CA LYS A 294 5.66 0.10 -22.87
C LYS A 294 5.01 1.10 -21.90
N ARG A 295 5.80 2.09 -21.44
CA ARG A 295 5.28 3.18 -20.60
C ARG A 295 4.47 4.17 -21.46
N ARG A 296 3.49 4.84 -20.82
CA ARG A 296 2.58 5.81 -21.47
C ARG A 296 3.02 7.26 -21.28
N TYR A 297 4.27 7.46 -20.92
CA TYR A 297 4.93 8.75 -20.76
C TYR A 297 6.41 8.63 -21.17
N ASP A 298 7.03 9.77 -21.38
CA ASP A 298 8.47 9.94 -21.65
C ASP A 298 9.15 10.72 -20.51
N SER A 299 10.47 10.85 -20.61
CA SER A 299 11.28 11.60 -19.66
C SER A 299 10.89 13.09 -19.61
N LYS A 300 10.47 13.67 -20.74
CA LYS A 300 10.03 15.08 -20.84
C LYS A 300 8.78 15.32 -20.00
N LEU A 301 7.73 14.50 -20.15
CA LEU A 301 6.51 14.63 -19.35
C LEU A 301 6.82 14.45 -17.86
N TYR A 302 7.68 13.46 -17.52
CA TYR A 302 8.06 13.22 -16.13
C TYR A 302 8.75 14.44 -15.50
N ARG A 303 9.73 15.02 -16.20
CA ARG A 303 10.41 16.27 -15.78
C ARG A 303 9.42 17.41 -15.59
N GLN A 304 8.51 17.61 -16.53
CA GLN A 304 7.47 18.65 -16.42
C GLN A 304 6.60 18.47 -15.16
N ARG A 305 6.28 17.25 -14.78
CA ARG A 305 5.52 17.00 -13.54
C ARG A 305 6.34 17.33 -12.29
N VAL A 306 7.60 16.92 -12.25
CA VAL A 306 8.51 17.24 -11.13
C VAL A 306 8.66 18.76 -10.99
N GLU A 307 8.96 19.47 -12.08
CA GLU A 307 9.12 20.94 -12.11
C GLU A 307 7.82 21.65 -11.67
N TYR A 308 6.66 21.15 -12.13
CA TYR A 308 5.38 21.73 -11.74
C TYR A 308 5.08 21.51 -10.24
N ILE A 309 5.36 20.32 -9.69
CA ILE A 309 5.24 20.06 -8.25
C ILE A 309 6.15 21.01 -7.47
N ARG A 310 7.42 21.15 -7.87
CA ARG A 310 8.38 22.04 -7.18
C ARG A 310 7.98 23.50 -7.23
N LYS A 311 7.37 23.92 -8.33
CA LYS A 311 6.86 25.29 -8.46
C LYS A 311 5.69 25.57 -7.53
N GLN A 312 4.75 24.64 -7.41
CA GLN A 312 3.53 24.81 -6.60
C GLN A 312 3.78 24.49 -5.12
N ILE A 313 4.61 23.48 -4.83
CA ILE A 313 4.87 22.95 -3.50
C ILE A 313 6.38 22.68 -3.36
N PRO A 314 7.19 23.71 -3.07
CA PRO A 314 8.66 23.59 -3.05
C PRO A 314 9.20 22.50 -2.11
N ASP A 315 8.54 22.27 -0.98
CA ASP A 315 8.91 21.31 0.06
C ASP A 315 8.22 19.93 -0.07
N ALA A 316 7.54 19.65 -1.19
CA ALA A 316 6.91 18.35 -1.42
C ALA A 316 7.94 17.23 -1.50
N CYS A 317 7.64 16.10 -0.88
CA CYS A 317 8.42 14.88 -1.04
C CYS A 317 8.02 14.15 -2.33
N ILE A 318 8.98 13.91 -3.23
CA ILE A 318 8.76 13.20 -4.50
C ILE A 318 9.52 11.88 -4.47
N GLY A 319 8.79 10.77 -4.33
CA GLY A 319 9.32 9.41 -4.38
C GLY A 319 9.21 8.83 -5.80
N VAL A 320 10.21 8.06 -6.20
CA VAL A 320 10.37 7.54 -7.56
C VAL A 320 10.65 6.05 -7.55
N ASP A 321 9.92 5.25 -8.33
CA ASP A 321 10.29 3.85 -8.58
C ASP A 321 11.21 3.75 -9.80
N VAL A 322 12.29 2.94 -9.69
CA VAL A 322 13.24 2.66 -10.78
C VAL A 322 13.48 1.16 -10.86
N ILE A 323 13.44 0.61 -12.08
CA ILE A 323 13.81 -0.79 -12.37
C ILE A 323 15.14 -0.81 -13.09
N THR A 324 16.13 -1.54 -12.54
CA THR A 324 17.46 -1.68 -13.14
C THR A 324 17.61 -3.02 -13.87
N GLY A 325 18.26 -2.98 -15.01
CA GLY A 325 18.60 -4.18 -15.76
C GLY A 325 17.42 -4.79 -16.51
N HIS A 326 16.47 -3.97 -16.93
CA HIS A 326 15.44 -4.38 -17.88
C HIS A 326 16.11 -4.89 -19.18
N PRO A 327 15.60 -5.96 -19.82
CA PRO A 327 16.12 -6.39 -21.11
C PRO A 327 16.12 -5.25 -22.14
N GLY A 328 17.21 -5.12 -22.89
CA GLY A 328 17.44 -4.01 -23.81
C GLY A 328 18.08 -2.77 -23.17
N GLU A 329 18.27 -2.72 -21.87
CA GLU A 329 19.00 -1.63 -21.19
C GLU A 329 20.51 -1.80 -21.38
N THR A 330 21.10 -1.20 -22.42
CA THR A 330 22.55 -1.16 -22.61
C THR A 330 23.25 -0.35 -21.52
N MET A 331 24.59 -0.28 -21.53
CA MET A 331 25.32 0.54 -20.56
C MET A 331 25.09 2.04 -20.82
N GLU A 332 25.00 2.44 -22.07
CA GLU A 332 24.77 3.82 -22.50
C GLU A 332 23.35 4.27 -22.02
N LEU A 333 22.32 3.43 -22.22
CA LEU A 333 20.95 3.73 -21.79
C LEU A 333 20.83 3.74 -20.26
N PHE A 334 21.59 2.89 -19.56
CA PHE A 334 21.68 2.95 -18.11
C PHE A 334 22.30 4.26 -17.64
N GLN A 335 23.41 4.69 -18.27
CA GLN A 335 24.06 5.97 -17.91
C GLN A 335 23.15 7.17 -18.21
N GLU A 336 22.48 7.19 -19.38
CA GLU A 336 21.46 8.19 -19.72
C GLU A 336 20.39 8.29 -18.61
N SER A 337 19.92 7.14 -18.13
CA SER A 337 18.92 7.08 -17.07
C SER A 337 19.46 7.58 -15.73
N VAL A 338 20.70 7.25 -15.38
CA VAL A 338 21.34 7.75 -14.14
C VAL A 338 21.50 9.26 -14.19
N ASP A 339 21.99 9.81 -15.32
CA ASP A 339 22.23 11.24 -15.50
C ASP A 339 20.89 12.02 -15.41
N PHE A 340 19.85 11.53 -16.10
CA PHE A 340 18.52 12.11 -16.03
C PHE A 340 17.98 12.16 -14.59
N ILE A 341 18.05 11.04 -13.85
CA ILE A 341 17.52 10.98 -12.48
C ILE A 341 18.39 11.79 -11.51
N ASN A 342 19.70 11.84 -11.71
CA ASN A 342 20.58 12.69 -10.91
C ASN A 342 20.24 14.17 -11.03
N ASP A 343 19.87 14.61 -12.23
CA ASP A 343 19.48 16.00 -12.53
C ASP A 343 18.06 16.37 -12.05
N LEU A 344 17.16 15.38 -11.87
CA LEU A 344 15.82 15.64 -11.36
C LEU A 344 15.81 16.04 -9.89
N ASP A 345 14.98 17.02 -9.52
CA ASP A 345 14.74 17.40 -8.12
C ASP A 345 13.69 16.49 -7.47
N VAL A 346 14.08 15.25 -7.21
CA VAL A 346 13.28 14.22 -6.53
C VAL A 346 13.92 13.84 -5.20
N SER A 347 13.11 13.38 -4.25
CA SER A 347 13.53 13.25 -2.85
C SER A 347 14.18 11.89 -2.54
N TYR A 348 13.72 10.79 -3.17
CA TYR A 348 14.27 9.45 -2.97
C TYR A 348 13.85 8.50 -4.07
N LEU A 349 14.55 7.35 -4.17
CA LEU A 349 14.23 6.30 -5.12
C LEU A 349 13.89 5.00 -4.40
N HIS A 350 12.88 4.31 -4.87
CA HIS A 350 12.68 2.88 -4.64
C HIS A 350 13.30 2.11 -5.80
N VAL A 351 14.36 1.38 -5.54
CA VAL A 351 15.15 0.72 -6.58
C VAL A 351 14.85 -0.77 -6.62
N PHE A 352 14.34 -1.22 -7.76
CA PHE A 352 14.02 -2.61 -8.02
C PHE A 352 14.99 -3.20 -9.04
N THR A 353 15.52 -4.39 -8.74
CA THR A 353 16.26 -5.17 -9.74
C THR A 353 15.26 -5.91 -10.62
N TYR A 354 15.39 -5.79 -11.94
CA TYR A 354 14.55 -6.56 -12.87
C TYR A 354 14.59 -8.06 -12.55
N SER A 355 13.42 -8.65 -12.51
CA SER A 355 13.19 -10.07 -12.25
C SER A 355 12.35 -10.65 -13.37
N GLU A 356 12.84 -11.72 -14.00
CA GLU A 356 12.11 -12.45 -15.03
C GLU A 356 10.78 -12.96 -14.48
N ARG A 357 9.68 -12.65 -15.18
CA ARG A 357 8.36 -13.14 -14.81
C ARG A 357 7.75 -13.89 -15.98
N PRO A 358 7.24 -15.10 -15.76
CA PRO A 358 6.51 -15.83 -16.80
C PRO A 358 5.38 -15.00 -17.41
N ASP A 359 5.10 -15.25 -18.66
CA ASP A 359 4.00 -14.63 -19.39
C ASP A 359 4.13 -13.09 -19.58
N THR A 360 5.35 -12.55 -19.43
CA THR A 360 5.66 -11.12 -19.68
C THR A 360 6.38 -10.92 -21.00
N HIS A 361 6.07 -9.83 -21.70
CA HIS A 361 6.72 -9.47 -22.95
C HIS A 361 8.22 -9.22 -22.82
N ALA A 362 8.68 -8.80 -21.66
CA ALA A 362 10.08 -8.50 -21.40
C ALA A 362 11.00 -9.73 -21.60
N LEU A 363 10.50 -10.96 -21.47
CA LEU A 363 11.27 -12.19 -21.70
C LEU A 363 11.75 -12.33 -23.14
N GLY A 364 11.07 -11.72 -24.11
CA GLY A 364 11.45 -11.75 -25.53
C GLY A 364 12.36 -10.59 -25.97
N ILE A 365 12.74 -9.68 -25.06
CA ILE A 365 13.57 -8.51 -25.38
C ILE A 365 15.04 -8.85 -25.18
N THR A 366 15.89 -8.38 -26.09
CA THR A 366 17.34 -8.53 -26.05
C THR A 366 18.04 -7.16 -26.21
N PRO A 367 19.28 -7.00 -25.73
CA PRO A 367 20.08 -7.94 -24.95
C PRO A 367 19.59 -8.12 -23.52
N ILE A 368 19.85 -9.29 -22.93
CA ILE A 368 19.56 -9.54 -21.51
C ILE A 368 20.71 -9.01 -20.67
N VAL A 369 20.41 -8.20 -19.67
CA VAL A 369 21.42 -7.74 -18.70
C VAL A 369 21.77 -8.86 -17.72
N PRO A 370 23.04 -9.25 -17.57
CA PRO A 370 23.45 -10.32 -16.65
C PRO A 370 23.12 -9.98 -15.18
N LYS A 371 22.76 -10.97 -14.37
CA LYS A 371 22.41 -10.76 -12.94
C LYS A 371 23.45 -10.01 -12.12
N PRO A 372 24.78 -10.26 -12.25
CA PRO A 372 25.79 -9.46 -11.54
C PRO A 372 25.75 -7.98 -11.92
N GLU A 373 25.55 -7.69 -13.21
CA GLU A 373 25.45 -6.32 -13.71
C GLU A 373 24.19 -5.62 -13.21
N ARG A 374 23.04 -6.31 -13.15
CA ARG A 374 21.81 -5.77 -12.54
C ARG A 374 22.05 -5.37 -11.07
N LYS A 375 22.77 -6.21 -10.30
CA LYS A 375 23.11 -5.90 -8.89
C LYS A 375 24.01 -4.66 -8.81
N ARG A 376 25.00 -4.53 -9.69
CA ARG A 376 25.88 -3.36 -9.77
C ARG A 376 25.07 -2.09 -10.05
N ARG A 377 24.18 -2.10 -11.06
CA ARG A 377 23.29 -0.98 -11.40
C ARG A 377 22.36 -0.62 -10.24
N THR A 378 21.82 -1.63 -9.58
CA THR A 378 20.98 -1.43 -8.38
C THR A 378 21.74 -0.71 -7.27
N ALA A 379 23.01 -1.04 -7.04
CA ALA A 379 23.84 -0.37 -6.04
C ALA A 379 24.07 1.10 -6.38
N VAL A 380 24.30 1.44 -7.65
CA VAL A 380 24.45 2.83 -8.11
C VAL A 380 23.20 3.65 -7.77
N TYR A 381 22.01 3.16 -8.11
CA TYR A 381 20.76 3.88 -7.80
C TYR A 381 20.45 3.94 -6.30
N ARG A 382 20.84 2.95 -5.51
CA ARG A 382 20.69 3.01 -4.05
C ARG A 382 21.54 4.12 -3.45
N MET A 383 22.80 4.24 -3.87
CA MET A 383 23.67 5.36 -3.46
C MET A 383 23.08 6.71 -3.88
N LEU A 384 22.54 6.82 -5.10
CA LEU A 384 21.87 8.02 -5.56
C LEU A 384 20.63 8.35 -4.72
N SER A 385 19.85 7.33 -4.37
CA SER A 385 18.67 7.48 -3.49
C SER A 385 19.05 8.01 -2.11
N GLU A 386 20.10 7.46 -1.50
CA GLU A 386 20.60 7.91 -0.19
C GLU A 386 21.06 9.36 -0.25
N LYS A 387 21.84 9.73 -1.28
CA LYS A 387 22.27 11.12 -1.51
C LYS A 387 21.07 12.08 -1.63
N LYS A 388 20.09 11.73 -2.46
CA LYS A 388 18.89 12.56 -2.68
C LYS A 388 18.05 12.70 -1.41
N ARG A 389 17.83 11.59 -0.69
CA ARG A 389 17.09 11.58 0.58
C ARG A 389 17.78 12.45 1.63
N HIS A 390 19.10 12.33 1.74
CA HIS A 390 19.88 13.15 2.66
C HIS A 390 19.74 14.63 2.31
N SER A 391 19.93 15.00 1.03
CA SER A 391 19.79 16.39 0.57
C SER A 391 18.39 16.95 0.81
N PHE A 392 17.33 16.15 0.55
CA PHE A 392 15.95 16.53 0.80
C PHE A 392 15.70 16.75 2.29
N ASN A 393 16.09 15.81 3.15
CA ASN A 393 15.83 15.91 4.58
C ASN A 393 16.59 17.09 5.21
N GLN A 394 17.82 17.37 4.80
CA GLN A 394 18.65 18.48 5.34
C GLN A 394 18.02 19.87 5.13
N GLN A 395 17.14 20.03 4.14
CA GLN A 395 16.45 21.31 3.88
C GLN A 395 15.52 21.73 5.04
N PHE A 396 15.12 20.79 5.88
CA PHE A 396 14.14 21.04 6.94
C PHE A 396 14.78 21.25 8.30
N LYS A 397 16.14 21.26 8.38
CA LYS A 397 16.84 21.56 9.63
C LYS A 397 16.53 22.98 10.11
N GLY A 398 16.12 23.10 11.38
CA GLY A 398 15.69 24.36 11.99
C GLY A 398 14.26 24.80 11.65
N THR A 399 13.49 23.97 10.91
CA THR A 399 12.08 24.26 10.65
C THR A 399 11.17 23.51 11.63
N THR A 400 9.98 24.06 11.87
CA THR A 400 8.93 23.37 12.64
C THR A 400 7.93 22.75 11.67
N ARG A 401 7.65 21.44 11.85
CA ARG A 401 6.69 20.70 11.03
C ARG A 401 5.72 19.89 11.88
N PRO A 402 4.47 19.71 11.43
CA PRO A 402 3.54 18.81 12.09
C PRO A 402 4.04 17.35 11.95
N VAL A 403 4.17 16.63 13.06
CA VAL A 403 4.60 15.23 13.10
C VAL A 403 3.47 14.36 13.61
N LEU A 404 3.12 13.32 12.87
CA LEU A 404 2.18 12.28 13.30
C LEU A 404 2.99 11.08 13.81
N PHE A 405 2.85 10.77 15.09
CA PHE A 405 3.56 9.67 15.74
C PHE A 405 2.84 8.34 15.58
N GLU A 406 3.60 7.26 15.38
CA GLU A 406 3.09 5.89 15.29
C GLU A 406 2.79 5.32 16.68
N THR A 407 2.11 4.17 16.76
CA THR A 407 1.75 3.52 18.03
C THR A 407 2.79 2.52 18.50
N ASN A 408 3.81 2.22 17.69
CA ASN A 408 4.83 1.22 17.99
C ASN A 408 6.17 1.90 18.32
N SER A 409 6.67 1.67 19.52
CA SER A 409 8.02 2.07 19.90
C SER A 409 9.06 0.99 19.59
N LYS A 410 10.27 1.40 19.25
CA LYS A 410 11.40 0.52 19.04
C LYS A 410 12.63 1.11 19.74
N ASP A 411 13.32 0.28 20.51
CA ASP A 411 14.56 0.66 21.21
C ASP A 411 14.40 1.92 22.10
N GLY A 412 13.20 2.10 22.70
CA GLY A 412 12.87 3.27 23.53
C GLY A 412 12.53 4.54 22.75
N LEU A 413 12.48 4.48 21.43
CA LEU A 413 12.09 5.60 20.57
C LEU A 413 10.71 5.37 19.95
N LEU A 414 9.91 6.43 19.89
CA LEU A 414 8.67 6.49 19.13
C LEU A 414 8.94 7.18 17.80
N MET A 415 8.51 6.55 16.72
CA MET A 415 8.71 7.07 15.37
C MET A 415 7.49 7.87 14.90
N GLY A 416 7.74 8.94 14.14
CA GLY A 416 6.71 9.75 13.52
C GLY A 416 7.09 10.19 12.10
N TRP A 417 6.13 10.82 11.43
CA TRP A 417 6.30 11.32 10.07
C TRP A 417 5.77 12.75 9.96
N THR A 418 6.56 13.60 9.35
CA THR A 418 6.09 14.93 8.97
C THR A 418 5.03 14.83 7.86
N ASP A 419 4.36 15.92 7.59
CA ASP A 419 3.45 16.08 6.45
C ASP A 419 4.14 15.74 5.12
N ASN A 420 5.37 16.20 4.89
CA ASN A 420 6.17 15.94 3.70
C ASN A 420 7.06 14.67 3.79
N TYR A 421 6.69 13.72 4.63
CA TYR A 421 7.26 12.38 4.67
C TYR A 421 8.72 12.29 5.15
N VAL A 422 9.16 13.23 6.00
CA VAL A 422 10.43 13.13 6.73
C VAL A 422 10.21 12.35 8.03
N ARG A 423 11.13 11.44 8.33
CA ARG A 423 11.04 10.59 9.51
C ARG A 423 11.62 11.30 10.74
N VAL A 424 10.91 11.18 11.85
CA VAL A 424 11.30 11.76 13.15
C VAL A 424 11.22 10.69 14.22
N ALA A 425 12.13 10.73 15.18
CA ALA A 425 12.12 9.90 16.37
C ALA A 425 12.14 10.78 17.60
N VAL A 426 11.46 10.36 18.66
CA VAL A 426 11.48 11.00 19.98
C VAL A 426 11.55 9.91 21.07
N PRO A 427 12.01 10.20 22.30
CA PRO A 427 11.85 9.28 23.40
C PRO A 427 10.40 8.85 23.56
N TYR A 428 10.18 7.56 23.82
CA TYR A 428 8.83 7.02 23.94
C TYR A 428 8.09 7.61 25.13
N HIS A 429 6.88 8.11 24.86
CA HIS A 429 5.90 8.46 25.90
C HIS A 429 4.51 8.04 25.42
N PRO A 430 3.65 7.39 26.27
CA PRO A 430 2.35 6.89 25.84
C PRO A 430 1.43 7.94 25.22
N SER A 431 1.39 9.17 25.77
CA SER A 431 0.54 10.26 25.26
C SER A 431 0.93 10.76 23.85
N LEU A 432 2.09 10.34 23.34
CA LEU A 432 2.51 10.67 21.98
C LEU A 432 1.97 9.68 20.95
N GLU A 433 1.51 8.50 21.36
CA GLU A 433 0.95 7.52 20.41
C GLU A 433 -0.24 8.11 19.66
N ASN A 434 -0.25 7.96 18.35
CA ASN A 434 -1.29 8.54 17.46
C ASN A 434 -1.51 10.06 17.66
N SER A 435 -0.53 10.78 18.20
CA SER A 435 -0.60 12.24 18.35
C SER A 435 -0.08 12.95 17.09
N LEU A 436 -0.66 14.12 16.81
CA LEU A 436 -0.21 15.03 15.75
C LEU A 436 0.20 16.34 16.39
N ILE A 437 1.50 16.59 16.47
CA ILE A 437 2.06 17.79 17.13
C ILE A 437 3.07 18.51 16.23
N PRO A 438 3.18 19.84 16.34
CA PRO A 438 4.30 20.58 15.73
C PRO A 438 5.60 20.25 16.46
N LEU A 439 6.67 19.99 15.70
CA LEU A 439 7.99 19.70 16.24
C LEU A 439 9.08 20.39 15.44
N SER A 440 10.05 21.00 16.14
CA SER A 440 11.22 21.63 15.51
C SER A 440 12.26 20.56 15.17
N LEU A 441 12.73 20.56 13.92
CA LEU A 441 13.65 19.57 13.37
C LEU A 441 15.10 20.10 13.45
N ASN A 442 15.84 19.75 14.49
CA ASN A 442 17.18 20.31 14.77
C ASN A 442 18.29 19.28 14.59
N THR A 443 18.10 18.07 15.08
CA THR A 443 19.12 17.03 15.19
C THR A 443 18.93 15.94 14.15
N TYR A 444 19.63 16.04 13.03
CA TYR A 444 19.58 15.03 11.97
C TYR A 444 20.65 13.95 12.19
N THR A 445 20.23 12.69 12.27
CA THR A 445 21.10 11.55 12.57
C THR A 445 21.77 10.96 11.30
N SER A 446 22.83 10.18 11.50
CA SER A 446 23.48 9.39 10.43
C SER A 446 22.54 8.34 9.81
N ASP A 447 21.52 7.90 10.53
CA ASP A 447 20.55 6.89 10.10
C ASP A 447 19.42 7.48 9.23
N GLY A 448 19.48 8.79 8.97
CA GLY A 448 18.62 9.45 7.99
C GLY A 448 17.24 9.87 8.50
N PHE A 449 17.12 10.15 9.80
CA PHE A 449 15.93 10.72 10.44
C PHE A 449 16.31 11.83 11.43
N TYR A 450 15.33 12.62 11.87
CA TYR A 450 15.51 13.58 12.95
C TYR A 450 15.24 12.89 14.29
N GLU A 451 16.11 13.15 15.26
CA GLU A 451 15.94 12.72 16.65
C GLU A 451 15.80 13.96 17.53
N GLU A 452 14.66 14.11 18.17
CA GLU A 452 14.29 15.31 18.90
C GLU A 452 13.79 14.95 20.31
N GLU A 453 13.90 15.90 21.23
CA GLU A 453 13.26 15.82 22.53
C GLU A 453 11.92 16.57 22.51
N ILE A 454 10.96 16.10 23.30
CA ILE A 454 9.67 16.78 23.49
C ILE A 454 9.74 17.62 24.76
N GLU A 455 9.42 18.89 24.64
CA GLU A 455 9.31 19.78 25.80
C GLU A 455 8.22 19.28 26.76
N GLY A 456 8.52 19.28 28.09
CA GLY A 456 7.62 18.74 29.12
C GLY A 456 6.21 19.34 29.11
N GLY A 457 6.07 20.63 28.78
CA GLY A 457 4.77 21.29 28.66
C GLY A 457 3.83 20.67 27.60
N ILE A 458 4.38 20.17 26.48
CA ILE A 458 3.60 19.51 25.44
C ILE A 458 3.06 18.16 25.94
N LEU A 459 3.87 17.42 26.69
CA LEU A 459 3.45 16.14 27.29
C LEU A 459 2.33 16.33 28.32
N ASP A 460 2.40 17.39 29.12
CA ASP A 460 1.38 17.74 30.11
C ASP A 460 0.04 18.10 29.43
N GLU A 461 0.07 18.92 28.37
CA GLU A 461 -1.11 19.28 27.60
C GLU A 461 -1.77 18.05 26.94
N LEU A 462 -1.00 17.15 26.33
CA LEU A 462 -1.51 15.93 25.73
C LEU A 462 -2.16 15.00 26.77
N SER A 463 -1.52 14.85 27.92
CA SER A 463 -2.04 14.02 29.03
C SER A 463 -3.36 14.56 29.60
N VAL A 464 -3.52 15.87 29.65
CA VAL A 464 -4.80 16.50 30.05
C VAL A 464 -5.88 16.27 29.00
N MET A 465 -5.55 16.41 27.72
CA MET A 465 -6.52 16.15 26.63
C MET A 465 -6.98 14.69 26.62
N GLU A 466 -6.12 13.72 26.82
CA GLU A 466 -6.49 12.30 26.92
C GLU A 466 -7.42 12.02 28.09
N SER A 467 -7.18 12.66 29.24
CA SER A 467 -8.05 12.50 30.42
C SER A 467 -9.47 13.05 30.20
N LEU A 468 -9.62 14.07 29.37
CA LEU A 468 -10.92 14.67 29.02
C LEU A 468 -11.71 13.88 27.97
N VAL A 469 -11.03 13.05 27.17
CA VAL A 469 -11.67 12.22 26.13
C VAL A 469 -12.11 10.85 26.71
N ASN A 470 -11.40 10.35 27.74
CA ASN A 470 -11.66 9.05 28.35
C ASN A 470 -12.51 9.11 29.65
N GLY A 471 -12.93 10.28 30.11
CA GLY A 471 -13.84 10.53 31.25
C GLY A 471 -15.23 10.94 30.78
#